data_23e8a679ffa231277285e0a3e74bd34f
#
_entry.id   23e8a679ffa231277285e0a3e74bd34f
#
_cell.length_a   1.000
_cell.length_b   1.000
_cell.length_c   1.000
_cell.angle_alpha   90.00
_cell.angle_beta   90.00
_cell.angle_gamma   90.00
#
_symmetry.space_group_name_H-M   'P 1'
#
loop_
_entity.id
_entity.type
_entity.pdbx_description
1 polymer ?
#
loop_
_entity_poly.entity_id
_entity_poly.type
_entity_poly.pdbx_seq_one_letter_code
_entity_poly.pdbx_strand_id
1 'polypeptide(L)'
;MLAHHIAVINVQAGVAGHLLERQPQQARQALDHVREAARSVLSEMQAVVTVLREPDEPLHPTEPTPGMDRLADLVDGFRAVGLTIDTVVSGTPTVLPAAVDLVAYRAVQESLTNVRKHAGKTAAVVELDYRPDVFGLTVTNAGTPIGSRSAARLTDPNSGVTIDPTTGFGLLGMRERVGSVGGQLQVGPTGDGGFVTAVSLPMAPS
;
A
#
# COMPACT_ATOMS: atom_id res chain seq x y z
N MET A 1 20.63 -11.21 5.34
CA MET A 1 19.23 -11.66 5.50
C MET A 1 18.70 -12.45 4.30
N LEU A 2 19.17 -12.25 3.07
CA LEU A 2 18.77 -12.97 1.86
C LEU A 2 18.75 -14.51 2.00
N ALA A 3 19.79 -15.10 2.59
CA ALA A 3 19.89 -16.56 2.77
C ALA A 3 18.75 -17.13 3.65
N HIS A 4 18.27 -16.38 4.62
CA HIS A 4 17.15 -16.78 5.48
C HIS A 4 15.84 -16.84 4.70
N HIS A 5 15.55 -15.81 3.90
CA HIS A 5 14.33 -15.80 3.07
C HIS A 5 14.32 -16.91 2.02
N ILE A 6 15.48 -17.19 1.40
CA ILE A 6 15.61 -18.31 0.44
C ILE A 6 15.36 -19.65 1.13
N ALA A 7 15.88 -19.83 2.36
CA ALA A 7 15.60 -21.03 3.13
C ALA A 7 14.10 -21.19 3.46
N VAL A 8 13.44 -20.11 3.85
CA VAL A 8 11.98 -20.12 4.10
C VAL A 8 11.20 -20.48 2.84
N ILE A 9 11.55 -19.91 1.68
CA ILE A 9 10.92 -20.23 0.38
C ILE A 9 11.05 -21.73 0.11
N ASN A 10 12.25 -22.31 0.23
CA ASN A 10 12.47 -23.73 -0.05
C ASN A 10 11.70 -24.65 0.89
N VAL A 11 11.69 -24.34 2.20
CA VAL A 11 10.95 -25.13 3.19
C VAL A 11 9.45 -25.05 2.93
N GLN A 12 8.90 -23.86 2.73
CA GLN A 12 7.47 -23.68 2.50
C GLN A 12 6.99 -24.26 1.17
N ALA A 13 7.82 -24.19 0.11
CA ALA A 13 7.53 -24.84 -1.16
C ALA A 13 7.49 -26.37 -1.01
N GLY A 14 8.42 -26.95 -0.24
CA GLY A 14 8.42 -28.38 0.08
C GLY A 14 7.18 -28.80 0.89
N VAL A 15 6.79 -28.01 1.88
CA VAL A 15 5.57 -28.23 2.67
C VAL A 15 4.33 -28.16 1.77
N ALA A 16 4.23 -27.14 0.92
CA ALA A 16 3.11 -26.99 -0.01
C ALA A 16 2.99 -28.22 -0.94
N GLY A 17 4.10 -28.69 -1.52
CA GLY A 17 4.11 -29.87 -2.37
C GLY A 17 3.63 -31.14 -1.65
N HIS A 18 4.05 -31.32 -0.39
CA HIS A 18 3.65 -32.50 0.38
C HIS A 18 2.17 -32.47 0.82
N LEU A 19 1.62 -31.28 1.04
CA LEU A 19 0.24 -31.10 1.51
C LEU A 19 -0.79 -30.94 0.39
N LEU A 20 -0.36 -30.79 -0.86
CA LEU A 20 -1.23 -30.42 -1.98
C LEU A 20 -2.44 -31.36 -2.16
N GLU A 21 -2.25 -32.65 -2.00
CA GLU A 21 -3.31 -33.66 -2.16
C GLU A 21 -4.08 -33.93 -0.86
N ARG A 22 -3.44 -33.80 0.29
CA ARG A 22 -4.02 -34.19 1.59
C ARG A 22 -4.68 -33.05 2.33
N GLN A 23 -4.13 -31.84 2.22
CA GLN A 23 -4.58 -30.66 2.94
C GLN A 23 -4.45 -29.40 2.07
N PRO A 24 -5.30 -29.23 1.04
CA PRO A 24 -5.14 -28.18 0.04
C PRO A 24 -5.21 -26.74 0.61
N GLN A 25 -5.90 -26.55 1.75
CA GLN A 25 -5.93 -25.24 2.41
C GLN A 25 -4.57 -24.88 3.03
N GLN A 26 -3.90 -25.83 3.68
CA GLN A 26 -2.57 -25.63 4.26
C GLN A 26 -1.51 -25.48 3.17
N ALA A 27 -1.65 -26.19 2.05
CA ALA A 27 -0.78 -26.01 0.88
C ALA A 27 -0.90 -24.59 0.31
N ARG A 28 -2.10 -24.01 0.24
CA ARG A 28 -2.30 -22.62 -0.17
C ARG A 28 -1.65 -21.63 0.78
N GLN A 29 -1.77 -21.83 2.08
CA GLN A 29 -1.10 -20.98 3.08
C GLN A 29 0.43 -21.03 2.93
N ALA A 30 1.00 -22.22 2.73
CA ALA A 30 2.43 -22.36 2.49
C ALA A 30 2.88 -21.64 1.20
N LEU A 31 2.09 -21.69 0.14
CA LEU A 31 2.37 -20.93 -1.10
C LEU A 31 2.25 -19.42 -0.92
N ASP A 32 1.34 -18.96 -0.07
CA ASP A 32 1.24 -17.53 0.25
C ASP A 32 2.46 -17.04 1.02
N HIS A 33 2.98 -17.85 1.95
CA HIS A 33 4.26 -17.56 2.62
C HIS A 33 5.45 -17.52 1.64
N VAL A 34 5.50 -18.43 0.66
CA VAL A 34 6.51 -18.40 -0.41
C VAL A 34 6.44 -17.09 -1.20
N ARG A 35 5.24 -16.65 -1.58
CA ARG A 35 5.05 -15.39 -2.31
C ARG A 35 5.48 -14.18 -1.50
N GLU A 36 5.20 -14.19 -0.21
CA GLU A 36 5.57 -13.10 0.69
C GLU A 36 7.08 -13.02 0.88
N ALA A 37 7.74 -14.15 1.14
CA ALA A 37 9.19 -14.23 1.24
C ALA A 37 9.89 -13.82 -0.07
N ALA A 38 9.37 -14.23 -1.22
CA ALA A 38 9.91 -13.83 -2.52
C ALA A 38 9.80 -12.30 -2.77
N ARG A 39 8.68 -11.68 -2.39
CA ARG A 39 8.53 -10.22 -2.47
C ARG A 39 9.50 -9.49 -1.56
N SER A 40 9.72 -10.00 -0.35
CA SER A 40 10.69 -9.44 0.59
C SER A 40 12.12 -9.46 0.03
N VAL A 41 12.52 -10.60 -0.58
CA VAL A 41 13.82 -10.73 -1.26
C VAL A 41 13.97 -9.72 -2.40
N LEU A 42 12.94 -9.57 -3.24
CA LEU A 42 12.98 -8.62 -4.36
C LEU A 42 13.10 -7.18 -3.86
N SER A 43 12.37 -6.82 -2.80
CA SER A 43 12.46 -5.48 -2.18
C SER A 43 13.84 -5.22 -1.58
N GLU A 44 14.41 -6.22 -0.89
CA GLU A 44 15.77 -6.12 -0.31
C GLU A 44 16.83 -6.00 -1.40
N MET A 45 16.71 -6.74 -2.50
CA MET A 45 17.61 -6.62 -3.66
C MET A 45 17.48 -5.25 -4.34
N GLN A 46 16.26 -4.74 -4.50
CA GLN A 46 16.04 -3.41 -5.06
C GLN A 46 16.66 -2.31 -4.19
N ALA A 47 16.54 -2.42 -2.86
CA ALA A 47 17.18 -1.48 -1.93
C ALA A 47 18.72 -1.52 -2.04
N VAL A 48 19.33 -2.71 -2.14
CA VAL A 48 20.76 -2.87 -2.34
C VAL A 48 21.21 -2.28 -3.68
N VAL A 49 20.47 -2.54 -4.76
CA VAL A 49 20.78 -1.97 -6.09
C VAL A 49 20.68 -0.45 -6.08
N THR A 50 19.71 0.11 -5.35
CA THR A 50 19.56 1.57 -5.23
C THR A 50 20.73 2.20 -4.47
N VAL A 51 21.25 1.55 -3.42
CA VAL A 51 22.40 2.03 -2.64
C VAL A 51 23.73 1.90 -3.40
N LEU A 52 23.84 0.89 -4.27
CA LEU A 52 25.07 0.65 -5.07
C LEU A 52 25.10 1.45 -6.39
N ARG A 53 24.02 2.14 -6.74
CA ARG A 53 23.97 3.00 -7.92
C ARG A 53 24.68 4.32 -7.62
N GLU A 54 25.73 4.62 -8.40
CA GLU A 54 26.31 5.95 -8.40
C GLU A 54 25.33 7.00 -8.93
N PRO A 55 25.36 8.26 -8.43
CA PRO A 55 24.38 9.30 -8.76
C PRO A 55 24.30 9.69 -10.24
N ASP A 56 25.25 9.27 -11.07
CA ASP A 56 25.43 9.75 -12.46
C ASP A 56 25.09 8.72 -13.55
N GLU A 57 24.53 7.55 -13.23
CA GLU A 57 24.18 6.60 -14.29
C GLU A 57 22.77 6.86 -14.82
N PRO A 58 22.59 7.22 -16.11
CA PRO A 58 21.28 7.47 -16.68
C PRO A 58 20.43 6.20 -16.62
N LEU A 59 19.24 6.35 -16.05
CA LEU A 59 18.20 5.33 -16.05
C LEU A 59 18.00 4.83 -17.48
N HIS A 60 18.28 3.55 -17.75
CA HIS A 60 17.69 2.93 -18.94
C HIS A 60 16.16 3.10 -18.83
N PRO A 61 15.47 3.41 -19.93
CA PRO A 61 14.03 3.64 -19.91
C PRO A 61 13.29 2.32 -19.75
N THR A 62 13.30 1.81 -18.52
CA THR A 62 12.37 0.78 -18.07
C THR A 62 11.20 1.54 -17.45
N GLU A 63 10.07 1.55 -18.12
CA GLU A 63 8.78 2.16 -17.77
C GLU A 63 8.83 3.37 -16.81
N PRO A 64 8.22 4.51 -17.19
CA PRO A 64 8.19 5.69 -16.33
C PRO A 64 7.73 5.27 -14.94
N THR A 65 8.45 5.71 -13.91
CA THR A 65 8.07 5.47 -12.51
C THR A 65 6.60 5.85 -12.33
N PRO A 66 5.72 4.93 -11.93
CA PRO A 66 4.29 5.21 -11.88
C PRO A 66 4.00 6.29 -10.84
N GLY A 67 3.25 7.29 -11.24
CA GLY A 67 2.77 8.38 -10.41
C GLY A 67 1.24 8.43 -10.34
N MET A 68 0.71 9.49 -9.75
CA MET A 68 -0.73 9.72 -9.61
C MET A 68 -1.44 9.95 -10.94
N ASP A 69 -0.71 10.27 -12.00
CA ASP A 69 -1.19 10.27 -13.39
C ASP A 69 -1.73 8.91 -13.85
N ARG A 70 -1.22 7.81 -13.25
CA ARG A 70 -1.68 6.43 -13.49
C ARG A 70 -2.68 5.92 -12.46
N LEU A 71 -3.22 6.78 -11.61
CA LEU A 71 -4.19 6.37 -10.59
C LEU A 71 -5.45 5.74 -11.21
N ALA A 72 -5.93 6.26 -12.33
CA ALA A 72 -7.11 5.74 -13.01
C ALA A 72 -6.88 4.28 -13.46
N ASP A 73 -5.75 4.00 -14.10
CA ASP A 73 -5.38 2.64 -14.52
C ASP A 73 -5.26 1.68 -13.34
N LEU A 74 -4.68 2.15 -12.22
CA LEU A 74 -4.55 1.38 -10.99
C LEU A 74 -5.94 1.01 -10.42
N VAL A 75 -6.83 1.99 -10.31
CA VAL A 75 -8.19 1.80 -9.80
C VAL A 75 -8.97 0.83 -10.70
N ASP A 76 -8.89 1.01 -12.02
CA ASP A 76 -9.56 0.14 -12.98
C ASP A 76 -9.02 -1.29 -12.94
N GLY A 77 -7.72 -1.47 -12.70
CA GLY A 77 -7.14 -2.79 -12.46
C GLY A 77 -7.74 -3.49 -11.25
N PHE A 78 -7.97 -2.77 -10.15
CA PHE A 78 -8.63 -3.33 -8.96
C PHE A 78 -10.13 -3.55 -9.17
N ARG A 79 -10.81 -2.69 -9.93
CA ARG A 79 -12.22 -2.89 -10.33
C ARG A 79 -12.40 -4.16 -11.18
N ALA A 80 -11.48 -4.40 -12.13
CA ALA A 80 -11.49 -5.59 -12.98
C ALA A 80 -11.38 -6.91 -12.19
N VAL A 81 -10.74 -6.89 -11.02
CA VAL A 81 -10.66 -8.05 -10.12
C VAL A 81 -11.74 -8.07 -9.03
N GLY A 82 -12.79 -7.24 -9.18
CA GLY A 82 -14.02 -7.30 -8.40
C GLY A 82 -14.09 -6.39 -7.17
N LEU A 83 -13.22 -5.39 -7.03
CA LEU A 83 -13.40 -4.33 -6.03
C LEU A 83 -14.37 -3.25 -6.56
N THR A 84 -15.26 -2.78 -5.71
CA THR A 84 -16.02 -1.54 -5.98
C THR A 84 -15.24 -0.38 -5.39
N ILE A 85 -14.82 0.58 -6.23
CA ILE A 85 -13.98 1.71 -5.78
C ILE A 85 -14.61 3.02 -6.27
N ASP A 86 -14.87 3.91 -5.33
CA ASP A 86 -15.21 5.29 -5.62
C ASP A 86 -13.98 6.19 -5.42
N THR A 87 -13.82 7.19 -6.28
CA THR A 87 -12.72 8.16 -6.18
C THR A 87 -13.31 9.54 -6.00
N VAL A 88 -12.88 10.24 -4.96
CA VAL A 88 -13.30 11.60 -4.64
C VAL A 88 -12.06 12.51 -4.66
N VAL A 89 -12.15 13.62 -5.39
CA VAL A 89 -11.07 14.61 -5.48
C VAL A 89 -11.55 15.93 -4.91
N SER A 90 -10.80 16.49 -4.00
CA SER A 90 -11.04 17.79 -3.36
C SER A 90 -9.87 18.74 -3.64
N GLY A 91 -10.15 20.02 -3.74
CA GLY A 91 -9.15 21.04 -4.10
C GLY A 91 -8.86 21.09 -5.60
N THR A 92 -7.80 21.79 -5.98
CA THR A 92 -7.38 21.92 -7.37
C THR A 92 -6.20 20.99 -7.63
N PRO A 93 -6.35 19.97 -8.49
CA PRO A 93 -5.25 19.07 -8.82
C PRO A 93 -4.03 19.84 -9.32
N THR A 94 -2.89 19.60 -8.70
CA THR A 94 -1.60 20.19 -9.02
C THR A 94 -0.56 19.10 -9.17
N VAL A 95 0.52 19.41 -9.89
CA VAL A 95 1.64 18.48 -10.05
C VAL A 95 2.33 18.28 -8.71
N LEU A 96 2.42 17.04 -8.28
CA LEU A 96 3.13 16.67 -7.06
C LEU A 96 4.64 16.63 -7.31
N PRO A 97 5.50 16.94 -6.31
CA PRO A 97 6.92 16.64 -6.39
C PRO A 97 7.14 15.14 -6.67
N ALA A 98 8.08 14.79 -7.53
CA ALA A 98 8.25 13.41 -8.02
C ALA A 98 8.33 12.35 -6.90
N ALA A 99 9.02 12.65 -5.80
CA ALA A 99 9.11 11.73 -4.66
C ALA A 99 7.76 11.57 -3.95
N VAL A 100 7.00 12.67 -3.77
CA VAL A 100 5.66 12.69 -3.18
C VAL A 100 4.67 11.93 -4.07
N ASP A 101 4.73 12.14 -5.37
CA ASP A 101 3.90 11.50 -6.37
C ASP A 101 4.04 9.98 -6.35
N LEU A 102 5.27 9.48 -6.35
CA LEU A 102 5.55 8.06 -6.23
C LEU A 102 5.05 7.48 -4.90
N VAL A 103 5.29 8.17 -3.77
CA VAL A 103 4.85 7.72 -2.44
C VAL A 103 3.33 7.68 -2.38
N ALA A 104 2.64 8.69 -2.90
CA ALA A 104 1.18 8.73 -3.00
C ALA A 104 0.63 7.54 -3.80
N TYR A 105 1.15 7.31 -5.00
CA TYR A 105 0.77 6.18 -5.85
C TYR A 105 0.93 4.84 -5.14
N ARG A 106 2.10 4.61 -4.50
CA ARG A 106 2.38 3.38 -3.75
C ARG A 106 1.49 3.21 -2.53
N ALA A 107 1.12 4.31 -1.85
CA ALA A 107 0.20 4.27 -0.73
C ALA A 107 -1.20 3.82 -1.17
N VAL A 108 -1.73 4.33 -2.29
CA VAL A 108 -3.00 3.84 -2.87
C VAL A 108 -2.90 2.36 -3.23
N GLN A 109 -1.85 1.97 -3.94
CA GLN A 109 -1.64 0.59 -4.39
C GLN A 109 -1.63 -0.40 -3.22
N GLU A 110 -0.89 -0.11 -2.16
CA GLU A 110 -0.80 -0.96 -0.97
C GLU A 110 -2.13 -0.96 -0.20
N SER A 111 -2.79 0.19 -0.07
CA SER A 111 -4.08 0.29 0.61
C SER A 111 -5.16 -0.53 -0.10
N LEU A 112 -5.29 -0.42 -1.43
CA LEU A 112 -6.24 -1.22 -2.20
C LEU A 112 -5.89 -2.72 -2.20
N THR A 113 -4.59 -3.04 -2.17
CA THR A 113 -4.14 -4.43 -1.98
C THR A 113 -4.58 -4.99 -0.64
N ASN A 114 -4.49 -4.18 0.43
CA ASN A 114 -4.92 -4.57 1.77
C ASN A 114 -6.45 -4.72 1.85
N VAL A 115 -7.21 -3.81 1.24
CA VAL A 115 -8.67 -3.97 1.10
C VAL A 115 -9.01 -5.29 0.44
N ARG A 116 -8.39 -5.62 -0.69
CA ARG A 116 -8.62 -6.88 -1.41
C ARG A 116 -8.29 -8.11 -0.57
N LYS A 117 -7.21 -8.07 0.21
CA LYS A 117 -6.75 -9.21 1.03
C LYS A 117 -7.63 -9.45 2.25
N HIS A 118 -8.10 -8.37 2.90
CA HIS A 118 -8.67 -8.45 4.24
C HIS A 118 -10.17 -8.15 4.30
N ALA A 119 -10.71 -7.39 3.34
CA ALA A 119 -12.10 -6.96 3.36
C ALA A 119 -13.02 -7.73 2.36
N GLY A 120 -12.47 -8.65 1.58
CA GLY A 120 -13.25 -9.44 0.62
C GLY A 120 -13.86 -8.58 -0.50
N LYS A 121 -15.18 -8.76 -0.78
CA LYS A 121 -15.94 -8.00 -1.80
C LYS A 121 -16.49 -6.68 -1.24
N THR A 122 -15.71 -5.94 -0.51
CA THR A 122 -16.11 -4.68 0.12
C THR A 122 -15.84 -3.51 -0.82
N ALA A 123 -16.68 -2.46 -0.73
CA ALA A 123 -16.43 -1.21 -1.43
C ALA A 123 -15.32 -0.41 -0.73
N ALA A 124 -14.49 0.28 -1.50
CA ALA A 124 -13.49 1.21 -1.02
C ALA A 124 -13.73 2.61 -1.57
N VAL A 125 -13.33 3.62 -0.82
CA VAL A 125 -13.31 5.02 -1.27
C VAL A 125 -11.87 5.49 -1.23
N VAL A 126 -11.41 6.07 -2.32
CA VAL A 126 -10.12 6.76 -2.44
C VAL A 126 -10.40 8.25 -2.49
N GLU A 127 -9.99 8.98 -1.47
CA GLU A 127 -10.16 10.42 -1.37
C GLU A 127 -8.82 11.11 -1.54
N LEU A 128 -8.74 12.07 -2.45
CA LEU A 128 -7.56 12.91 -2.71
C LEU A 128 -7.91 14.35 -2.35
N ASP A 129 -7.05 14.99 -1.57
CA ASP A 129 -7.25 16.36 -1.12
C ASP A 129 -6.02 17.22 -1.44
N TYR A 130 -6.15 18.06 -2.47
CA TYR A 130 -5.10 18.97 -2.94
C TYR A 130 -5.19 20.30 -2.21
N ARG A 131 -4.30 20.52 -1.24
CA ARG A 131 -4.16 21.79 -0.53
C ARG A 131 -2.82 22.46 -0.90
N PRO A 132 -2.66 23.77 -0.67
CA PRO A 132 -1.45 24.49 -1.09
C PRO A 132 -0.13 23.89 -0.58
N ASP A 133 -0.10 23.43 0.66
CA ASP A 133 1.12 22.98 1.32
C ASP A 133 1.15 21.48 1.59
N VAL A 134 0.00 20.79 1.43
CA VAL A 134 -0.16 19.39 1.81
C VAL A 134 -1.07 18.66 0.85
N PHE A 135 -0.62 17.52 0.35
CA PHE A 135 -1.46 16.57 -0.35
C PHE A 135 -1.97 15.51 0.63
N GLY A 136 -3.29 15.41 0.75
CA GLY A 136 -4.00 14.41 1.56
C GLY A 136 -4.46 13.24 0.70
N LEU A 137 -4.26 12.03 1.18
CA LEU A 137 -4.75 10.80 0.57
C LEU A 137 -5.41 9.95 1.64
N THR A 138 -6.67 9.52 1.41
CA THR A 138 -7.36 8.60 2.32
C THR A 138 -7.95 7.44 1.53
N VAL A 139 -7.70 6.23 1.98
CA VAL A 139 -8.37 5.03 1.47
C VAL A 139 -9.15 4.40 2.60
N THR A 140 -10.46 4.32 2.43
CA THR A 140 -11.36 3.74 3.42
C THR A 140 -12.11 2.56 2.79
N ASN A 141 -12.14 1.43 3.47
CA ASN A 141 -13.09 0.37 3.14
C ASN A 141 -14.18 0.31 4.20
N ALA A 142 -15.43 0.19 3.77
CA ALA A 142 -16.56 0.14 4.67
C ALA A 142 -16.81 -1.29 5.17
N GLY A 143 -17.10 -1.42 6.46
CA GLY A 143 -17.65 -2.66 7.01
C GLY A 143 -19.11 -2.92 6.65
N THR A 144 -19.83 -1.91 6.09
CA THR A 144 -21.24 -1.97 5.69
C THR A 144 -21.48 -1.17 4.40
N PRO A 145 -22.52 -1.48 3.59
CA PRO A 145 -22.76 -0.81 2.30
C PRO A 145 -22.85 0.71 2.42
N ILE A 146 -22.19 1.39 1.49
CA ILE A 146 -22.10 2.84 1.41
C ILE A 146 -23.47 3.44 1.12
N GLY A 147 -24.09 3.98 2.14
CA GLY A 147 -25.21 4.90 2.06
C GLY A 147 -24.95 6.04 3.02
N SER A 148 -24.59 7.20 2.49
CA SER A 148 -24.34 8.45 3.21
C SER A 148 -23.24 8.43 4.27
N ARG A 149 -22.05 8.88 3.90
CA ARG A 149 -21.04 9.28 4.87
C ARG A 149 -20.40 10.61 4.54
N SER A 150 -20.67 11.53 5.43
CA SER A 150 -19.90 12.74 5.63
C SER A 150 -18.46 12.35 5.96
N ALA A 151 -17.49 12.99 5.29
CA ALA A 151 -16.08 12.87 5.57
C ALA A 151 -15.83 12.96 7.09
N ALA A 152 -15.42 11.84 7.69
CA ALA A 152 -14.91 11.87 9.05
C ALA A 152 -13.65 12.73 9.03
N ARG A 153 -13.76 13.98 9.51
CA ARG A 153 -12.62 14.86 9.71
C ARG A 153 -11.65 14.16 10.65
N LEU A 154 -10.48 13.84 10.14
CA LEU A 154 -9.33 13.46 10.95
C LEU A 154 -8.89 14.72 11.71
N THR A 155 -9.46 14.97 12.88
CA THR A 155 -9.22 16.15 13.71
C THR A 155 -8.47 15.81 14.98
N ASP A 156 -7.55 14.86 14.98
CA ASP A 156 -6.62 14.75 16.10
C ASP A 156 -5.28 14.16 15.67
N PRO A 157 -4.22 15.00 15.54
CA PRO A 157 -2.87 14.52 15.26
C PRO A 157 -2.24 13.73 16.41
N ASN A 158 -2.93 13.59 17.56
CA ASN A 158 -2.37 13.00 18.78
C ASN A 158 -3.07 11.73 19.26
N SER A 159 -4.02 11.18 18.50
CA SER A 159 -4.56 9.84 18.80
C SER A 159 -3.54 8.79 18.35
N GLY A 160 -2.66 8.40 19.26
CA GLY A 160 -1.69 7.33 19.09
C GLY A 160 -2.39 6.00 18.81
N VAL A 161 -2.74 5.73 17.58
CA VAL A 161 -3.15 4.39 17.16
C VAL A 161 -1.91 3.51 17.20
N THR A 162 -1.79 2.71 18.23
CA THR A 162 -0.77 1.68 18.38
C THR A 162 -1.02 0.63 17.30
N ILE A 163 -0.12 0.54 16.32
CA ILE A 163 -0.17 -0.54 15.32
C ILE A 163 0.23 -1.82 16.05
N ASP A 164 -0.66 -2.81 16.03
CA ASP A 164 -0.37 -4.18 16.44
C ASP A 164 0.86 -4.68 15.64
N PRO A 165 1.91 -5.19 16.31
CA PRO A 165 3.11 -5.70 15.63
C PRO A 165 2.83 -6.89 14.68
N THR A 166 1.63 -7.46 14.69
CA THR A 166 1.18 -8.46 13.71
C THR A 166 0.73 -7.85 12.37
N THR A 167 0.70 -6.53 12.25
CA THR A 167 0.34 -5.83 11.02
C THR A 167 1.49 -5.95 10.02
N GLY A 168 1.26 -6.69 8.94
CA GLY A 168 2.26 -7.17 8.01
C GLY A 168 3.21 -6.10 7.41
N PHE A 169 4.31 -6.55 6.83
CA PHE A 169 5.42 -5.77 6.24
C PHE A 169 4.97 -4.64 5.28
N GLY A 170 3.77 -4.72 4.70
CA GLY A 170 3.22 -3.69 3.81
C GLY A 170 3.02 -2.33 4.48
N LEU A 171 2.46 -2.30 5.70
CA LEU A 171 2.23 -1.05 6.43
C LEU A 171 3.54 -0.48 7.00
N LEU A 172 4.49 -1.32 7.38
CA LEU A 172 5.83 -0.87 7.79
C LEU A 172 6.54 -0.16 6.63
N GLY A 173 6.60 -0.79 5.46
CA GLY A 173 7.20 -0.19 4.27
C GLY A 173 6.47 1.07 3.80
N MET A 174 5.15 1.16 3.99
CA MET A 174 4.39 2.39 3.72
C MET A 174 4.79 3.50 4.68
N ARG A 175 4.92 3.21 5.98
CA ARG A 175 5.35 4.19 7.00
C ARG A 175 6.75 4.74 6.70
N GLU A 176 7.69 3.88 6.35
CA GLU A 176 9.06 4.28 6.01
C GLU A 176 9.08 5.19 4.77
N ARG A 177 8.35 4.82 3.70
CA ARG A 177 8.26 5.64 2.48
C ARG A 177 7.56 6.98 2.72
N VAL A 178 6.46 7.01 3.46
CA VAL A 178 5.78 8.25 3.83
C VAL A 178 6.69 9.13 4.68
N GLY A 179 7.38 8.55 5.65
CA GLY A 179 8.34 9.26 6.50
C GLY A 179 9.54 9.81 5.73
N SER A 180 10.02 9.11 4.68
CA SER A 180 11.18 9.57 3.88
C SER A 180 10.94 10.87 3.10
N VAL A 181 9.69 11.23 2.87
CA VAL A 181 9.29 12.50 2.24
C VAL A 181 8.72 13.52 3.26
N GLY A 182 8.92 13.29 4.55
CA GLY A 182 8.39 14.17 5.61
C GLY A 182 6.87 14.06 5.83
N GLY A 183 6.24 13.01 5.30
CA GLY A 183 4.82 12.78 5.42
C GLY A 183 4.42 12.09 6.73
N GLN A 184 3.11 11.96 6.94
CA GLN A 184 2.53 11.27 8.09
C GLN A 184 1.55 10.19 7.61
N LEU A 185 1.56 9.03 8.28
CA LEU A 185 0.68 7.90 8.02
C LEU A 185 -0.15 7.60 9.26
N GLN A 186 -1.46 7.51 9.08
CA GLN A 186 -2.40 7.01 10.07
C GLN A 186 -3.17 5.83 9.49
N VAL A 187 -3.26 4.74 10.25
CA VAL A 187 -4.02 3.55 9.86
C VAL A 187 -4.79 3.03 11.06
N GLY A 188 -5.97 2.53 10.84
CA GLY A 188 -6.76 1.98 11.93
C GLY A 188 -8.16 1.52 11.52
N PRO A 189 -8.86 0.83 12.43
CA PRO A 189 -10.25 0.45 12.22
C PRO A 189 -11.15 1.71 12.24
N THR A 190 -12.19 1.67 11.44
CA THR A 190 -13.28 2.66 11.52
C THR A 190 -14.36 2.18 12.48
N GLY A 191 -15.12 3.11 13.08
CA GLY A 191 -16.15 2.80 14.06
C GLY A 191 -17.32 1.93 13.55
N ASP A 192 -17.35 1.63 12.27
CA ASP A 192 -18.35 0.79 11.57
C ASP A 192 -17.78 -0.55 11.11
N GLY A 193 -16.61 -0.92 11.62
CA GLY A 193 -15.95 -2.19 11.31
C GLY A 193 -15.18 -2.20 9.99
N GLY A 194 -14.99 -1.04 9.37
CA GLY A 194 -14.08 -0.86 8.23
C GLY A 194 -12.65 -0.58 8.69
N PHE A 195 -11.82 -0.16 7.72
CA PHE A 195 -10.44 0.22 7.95
C PHE A 195 -10.09 1.47 7.14
N VAL A 196 -9.27 2.34 7.71
CA VAL A 196 -8.80 3.56 7.07
C VAL A 196 -7.29 3.59 7.01
N THR A 197 -6.77 4.00 5.86
CA THR A 197 -5.38 4.41 5.65
C THR A 197 -5.40 5.87 5.22
N ALA A 198 -4.84 6.76 6.04
CA ALA A 198 -4.75 8.18 5.73
C ALA A 198 -3.28 8.60 5.69
N VAL A 199 -2.93 9.32 4.64
CA VAL A 199 -1.57 9.80 4.37
C VAL A 199 -1.63 11.31 4.14
N SER A 200 -0.70 12.03 4.75
CA SER A 200 -0.49 13.46 4.55
C SER A 200 0.94 13.66 4.06
N LEU A 201 1.12 14.30 2.91
CA LEU A 201 2.41 14.50 2.26
C LEU A 201 2.67 15.99 2.03
N PRO A 202 3.86 16.52 2.36
CA PRO A 202 4.18 17.91 2.10
C PRO A 202 4.30 18.17 0.59
N MET A 203 3.78 19.32 0.13
CA MET A 203 3.86 19.73 -1.27
C MET A 203 5.17 20.47 -1.60
N ALA A 204 5.83 21.01 -0.58
CA ALA A 204 7.16 21.61 -0.72
C ALA A 204 8.24 20.62 -0.25
N PRO A 205 9.42 20.55 -0.88
CA PRO A 205 10.55 19.81 -0.36
C PRO A 205 10.99 20.45 0.96
N SER A 206 11.16 19.63 2.00
CA SER A 206 11.73 20.03 3.29
C SER A 206 13.22 20.38 3.14
#